data_baabe1a9e1fb45da7300e75c5bb6b8e2
#
_entry.id   baabe1a9e1fb45da7300e75c5bb6b8e2
#
_cell.length_a   1.000
_cell.length_b   1.000
_cell.length_c   1.000
_cell.angle_alpha   90.00
_cell.angle_beta   90.00
_cell.angle_gamma   90.00
#
_symmetry.space_group_name_H-M   'P 1'
#
loop_
_entity.id
_entity.type
_entity.pdbx_description
1 polymer ?
#
loop_
_entity_poly.entity_id
_entity_poly.type
_entity_poly.pdbx_seq_one_letter_code
_entity_poly.pdbx_strand_id
1 'polypeptide(L)'
;MVRLFLVALAVILCSCNRYPESYAPPEQFPPGGGPNPNLIVDFGQPEAGTHIVKDIDPFVHVNWVLTRQQPTLNILAISAENMKLLVDFTLLDDAFRQTGPVELTFQVNGKILDKVRYATPGRKRFEKDIPSNWLIAEKENTVAIGIDKQFTAEDGTKYGFILSRAGFKR
;
A
#
# COMPACT_ATOMS: atom_id res chain seq x y z
N MET A 1 69.14 9.88 -22.94
CA MET A 1 68.27 10.13 -21.78
C MET A 1 66.78 10.06 -22.07
N VAL A 2 66.32 9.98 -23.33
CA VAL A 2 64.88 9.98 -23.66
C VAL A 2 64.22 8.59 -23.60
N ARG A 3 64.98 7.49 -23.65
CA ARG A 3 64.43 6.12 -23.65
C ARG A 3 64.07 5.59 -22.24
N LEU A 4 64.59 6.19 -21.17
CA LEU A 4 64.29 5.78 -19.79
C LEU A 4 62.93 6.33 -19.25
N PHE A 5 62.47 7.45 -19.83
CA PHE A 5 61.19 8.07 -19.42
C PHE A 5 59.95 7.37 -19.99
N LEU A 6 60.07 6.69 -21.14
CA LEU A 6 58.98 6.00 -21.79
C LEU A 6 58.58 4.67 -21.09
N VAL A 7 59.49 4.03 -20.38
CA VAL A 7 59.22 2.78 -19.63
C VAL A 7 58.51 3.06 -18.30
N ALA A 8 58.80 4.21 -17.69
CA ALA A 8 58.13 4.59 -16.41
C ALA A 8 56.65 5.00 -16.59
N LEU A 9 56.25 5.48 -17.76
CA LEU A 9 54.87 5.90 -18.03
C LEU A 9 53.91 4.73 -18.35
N ALA A 10 54.47 3.60 -18.84
CA ALA A 10 53.68 2.41 -19.17
C ALA A 10 53.24 1.59 -17.94
N VAL A 11 53.89 1.76 -16.81
CA VAL A 11 53.58 0.99 -15.56
C VAL A 11 52.45 1.61 -14.75
N ILE A 12 52.13 2.89 -14.99
CA ILE A 12 51.10 3.60 -14.22
C ILE A 12 49.68 3.35 -14.78
N LEU A 13 49.54 2.83 -16.00
CA LEU A 13 48.24 2.60 -16.63
C LEU A 13 47.64 1.21 -16.42
N CYS A 14 48.34 0.30 -15.70
CA CYS A 14 47.86 -1.07 -15.46
C CYS A 14 47.27 -1.34 -14.06
N SER A 15 47.05 -0.31 -13.23
CA SER A 15 46.62 -0.57 -11.85
C SER A 15 45.16 -0.15 -11.55
N CYS A 16 44.34 0.08 -12.54
CA CYS A 16 42.92 0.37 -12.32
C CYS A 16 42.02 -0.59 -13.09
N ASN A 17 41.79 -1.77 -12.58
CA ASN A 17 40.56 -2.53 -12.79
C ASN A 17 40.59 -3.85 -11.98
N ARG A 18 40.54 -3.73 -10.67
CA ARG A 18 40.07 -4.84 -9.85
C ARG A 18 38.67 -4.48 -9.38
N TYR A 19 37.69 -4.82 -10.18
CA TYR A 19 36.33 -4.99 -9.66
C TYR A 19 36.40 -6.20 -8.71
N PRO A 20 35.83 -6.11 -7.50
CA PRO A 20 35.67 -7.29 -6.65
C PRO A 20 34.81 -8.31 -7.39
N GLU A 21 35.35 -9.51 -7.63
CA GLU A 21 34.73 -10.58 -8.41
C GLU A 21 33.45 -11.18 -7.81
N SER A 22 32.96 -10.68 -6.70
CA SER A 22 31.69 -11.12 -6.11
C SER A 22 31.07 -10.03 -5.26
N TYR A 23 30.35 -9.10 -5.90
CA TYR A 23 29.28 -8.42 -5.22
C TYR A 23 28.02 -9.28 -5.35
N ALA A 24 27.84 -10.21 -4.41
CA ALA A 24 26.53 -10.74 -4.15
C ALA A 24 25.73 -9.59 -3.51
N PRO A 25 24.66 -9.08 -4.14
CA PRO A 25 23.80 -8.14 -3.44
C PRO A 25 23.34 -8.80 -2.14
N PRO A 26 23.29 -8.06 -1.02
CA PRO A 26 22.78 -8.63 0.22
C PRO A 26 21.42 -9.25 -0.07
N GLU A 27 21.22 -10.50 0.36
CA GLU A 27 19.93 -11.15 0.27
C GLU A 27 18.89 -10.22 0.92
N GLN A 28 18.03 -9.62 0.12
CA GLN A 28 17.08 -8.63 0.59
C GLN A 28 15.93 -9.26 1.40
N PHE A 29 15.91 -10.58 1.49
CA PHE A 29 14.90 -11.30 2.27
C PHE A 29 15.60 -12.36 3.13
N PRO A 30 15.34 -12.41 4.45
CA PRO A 30 15.81 -13.50 5.27
C PRO A 30 15.25 -14.82 4.72
N PRO A 31 16.08 -15.87 4.56
CA PRO A 31 15.57 -17.18 4.19
C PRO A 31 14.65 -17.67 5.31
N GLY A 32 13.36 -17.86 5.01
CA GLY A 32 12.39 -18.39 5.95
C GLY A 32 11.12 -17.57 6.15
N GLY A 33 10.92 -16.49 5.40
CA GLY A 33 9.62 -15.82 5.32
C GLY A 33 8.64 -16.73 4.57
N GLY A 34 7.98 -17.65 5.29
CA GLY A 34 6.77 -18.29 4.77
C GLY A 34 5.76 -17.20 4.39
N PRO A 35 4.77 -17.50 3.53
CA PRO A 35 3.81 -16.52 3.09
C PRO A 35 3.23 -15.82 4.33
N ASN A 36 3.37 -14.49 4.38
CA ASN A 36 2.83 -13.71 5.47
C ASN A 36 1.33 -14.01 5.57
N PRO A 37 0.84 -14.64 6.67
CA PRO A 37 -0.56 -15.02 6.78
C PRO A 37 -1.50 -13.81 6.78
N ASN A 38 -0.96 -12.60 6.88
CA ASN A 38 -1.69 -11.36 6.86
C ASN A 38 -1.35 -10.60 5.57
N LEU A 39 -2.17 -10.77 4.55
CA LEU A 39 -2.04 -9.98 3.33
C LEU A 39 -2.70 -8.63 3.53
N ILE A 40 -1.93 -7.72 4.07
CA ILE A 40 -2.31 -6.33 4.29
C ILE A 40 -1.47 -5.48 3.34
N VAL A 41 -2.14 -4.76 2.46
CA VAL A 41 -1.54 -3.70 1.66
C VAL A 41 -1.23 -2.54 2.60
N ASP A 42 0.04 -2.26 2.80
CA ASP A 42 0.53 -1.14 3.61
C ASP A 42 1.13 -0.11 2.66
N PHE A 43 0.56 1.09 2.61
CA PHE A 43 1.02 2.15 1.72
C PHE A 43 2.37 2.75 2.10
N GLY A 44 2.97 2.31 3.19
CA GLY A 44 4.39 2.53 3.49
C GLY A 44 5.35 1.62 2.71
N GLN A 45 4.83 0.63 1.96
CA GLN A 45 5.64 -0.32 1.19
C GLN A 45 5.57 0.00 -0.31
N PRO A 46 6.69 -0.12 -1.05
CA PRO A 46 6.76 0.24 -2.47
C PRO A 46 5.77 -0.53 -3.37
N GLU A 47 5.47 -1.79 -3.03
CA GLU A 47 4.59 -2.67 -3.80
C GLU A 47 3.09 -2.36 -3.64
N ALA A 48 2.70 -1.52 -2.68
CA ALA A 48 1.29 -1.22 -2.40
C ALA A 48 0.53 -0.70 -3.63
N GLY A 49 1.22 0.01 -4.51
CA GLY A 49 0.66 0.54 -5.76
C GLY A 49 0.12 -0.54 -6.71
N THR A 50 0.69 -1.75 -6.67
CA THR A 50 0.29 -2.87 -7.56
C THR A 50 -1.10 -3.42 -7.22
N HIS A 51 -1.60 -3.15 -6.02
CA HIS A 51 -2.91 -3.58 -5.56
C HIS A 51 -4.04 -2.61 -5.91
N ILE A 52 -3.72 -1.40 -6.39
CA ILE A 52 -4.70 -0.35 -6.66
C ILE A 52 -5.49 -0.68 -7.93
N VAL A 53 -6.82 -0.67 -7.83
CA VAL A 53 -7.73 -0.83 -8.97
C VAL A 53 -8.26 0.54 -9.41
N LYS A 54 -8.79 1.34 -8.48
CA LYS A 54 -9.35 2.66 -8.78
C LYS A 54 -9.52 3.54 -7.54
N ASP A 55 -9.80 4.82 -7.78
CA ASP A 55 -10.21 5.82 -6.79
C ASP A 55 -9.19 6.04 -5.66
N ILE A 56 -7.91 5.83 -5.97
CA ILE A 56 -6.78 6.14 -5.10
C ILE A 56 -5.86 7.07 -5.88
N ASP A 57 -5.41 8.13 -5.23
CA ASP A 57 -4.45 9.06 -5.81
C ASP A 57 -3.10 8.32 -5.99
N PRO A 58 -2.47 8.41 -7.17
CA PRO A 58 -1.21 7.71 -7.44
C PRO A 58 -0.03 8.25 -6.62
N PHE A 59 -0.17 9.43 -6.02
CA PHE A 59 0.87 9.97 -5.15
C PHE A 59 0.82 9.33 -3.77
N VAL A 60 1.76 8.43 -3.50
CA VAL A 60 1.96 7.86 -2.18
C VAL A 60 2.75 8.84 -1.33
N HIS A 61 2.16 9.29 -0.23
CA HIS A 61 2.87 10.03 0.79
C HIS A 61 3.46 9.01 1.77
N VAL A 62 4.69 9.12 2.16
CA VAL A 62 5.48 8.24 3.04
C VAL A 62 4.85 6.89 3.43
N ASN A 63 3.60 6.87 3.93
CA ASN A 63 2.89 5.67 4.40
C ASN A 63 1.37 5.75 4.27
N TRP A 64 0.86 6.58 3.37
CA TRP A 64 -0.57 6.74 3.14
C TRP A 64 -0.87 7.32 1.75
N VAL A 65 -2.11 7.17 1.32
CA VAL A 65 -2.63 7.71 0.06
C VAL A 65 -3.94 8.45 0.29
N LEU A 66 -4.23 9.44 -0.56
CA LEU A 66 -5.55 10.05 -0.64
C LEU A 66 -6.48 9.17 -1.47
N THR A 67 -7.71 9.05 -1.01
CA THR A 67 -8.74 8.29 -1.72
C THR A 67 -9.76 9.23 -2.34
N ARG A 68 -10.47 8.72 -3.36
CA ARG A 68 -11.64 9.36 -3.92
C ARG A 68 -12.92 8.74 -3.34
N GLN A 69 -13.97 8.59 -4.14
CA GLN A 69 -15.28 8.17 -3.63
C GLN A 69 -15.34 6.70 -3.23
N GLN A 70 -14.69 5.81 -3.97
CA GLN A 70 -14.74 4.37 -3.72
C GLN A 70 -13.40 3.69 -4.01
N PRO A 71 -12.34 3.98 -3.18
CA PRO A 71 -11.08 3.30 -3.33
C PRO A 71 -11.28 1.79 -3.38
N THR A 72 -10.64 1.16 -4.35
CA THR A 72 -10.78 -0.26 -4.63
C THR A 72 -9.41 -0.89 -4.79
N LEU A 73 -9.19 -2.01 -4.11
CA LEU A 73 -7.96 -2.78 -4.09
C LEU A 73 -8.23 -4.22 -4.47
N ASN A 74 -7.25 -4.87 -5.12
CA ASN A 74 -7.19 -6.32 -5.25
C ASN A 74 -6.19 -6.87 -4.25
N ILE A 75 -6.64 -7.78 -3.40
CA ILE A 75 -5.84 -8.34 -2.30
C ILE A 75 -5.95 -9.86 -2.33
N LEU A 76 -4.80 -10.55 -2.36
CA LEU A 76 -4.74 -11.99 -2.30
C LEU A 76 -5.22 -12.48 -0.92
N ALA A 77 -6.17 -13.41 -0.86
CA ALA A 77 -6.53 -14.11 0.36
C ALA A 77 -5.93 -15.53 0.36
N ILE A 78 -5.10 -15.84 1.34
CA ILE A 78 -4.50 -17.19 1.46
C ILE A 78 -5.47 -18.23 1.98
N SER A 79 -6.56 -17.81 2.60
CA SER A 79 -7.64 -18.67 3.14
C SER A 79 -8.96 -17.94 3.02
N ALA A 80 -10.04 -18.69 2.98
CA ALA A 80 -11.39 -18.15 3.10
C ALA A 80 -11.96 -18.25 4.52
N GLU A 81 -11.33 -19.03 5.40
CA GLU A 81 -11.86 -19.31 6.73
C GLU A 81 -11.24 -18.42 7.82
N ASN A 82 -12.08 -17.97 8.73
CA ASN A 82 -11.69 -17.17 9.89
C ASN A 82 -10.92 -15.89 9.52
N MET A 83 -11.29 -15.28 8.41
CA MET A 83 -10.66 -14.06 7.92
C MET A 83 -11.46 -12.82 8.32
N LYS A 84 -10.73 -11.76 8.65
CA LYS A 84 -11.27 -10.43 8.95
C LYS A 84 -10.78 -9.44 7.92
N LEU A 85 -11.63 -8.49 7.55
CA LEU A 85 -11.19 -7.29 6.85
C LEU A 85 -10.66 -6.30 7.89
N LEU A 86 -9.44 -5.82 7.69
CA LEU A 86 -8.82 -4.74 8.45
C LEU A 86 -8.60 -3.55 7.52
N VAL A 87 -9.01 -2.36 7.96
CA VAL A 87 -8.76 -1.09 7.27
C VAL A 87 -8.34 -0.04 8.28
N ASP A 88 -7.15 0.54 8.10
CA ASP A 88 -6.67 1.69 8.86
C ASP A 88 -6.72 2.94 7.97
N PHE A 89 -7.41 3.96 8.44
CA PHE A 89 -7.64 5.19 7.69
C PHE A 89 -7.73 6.42 8.60
N THR A 90 -7.69 7.60 7.99
CA THR A 90 -7.84 8.86 8.72
C THR A 90 -8.86 9.76 8.03
N LEU A 91 -9.83 10.23 8.80
CA LEU A 91 -10.73 11.32 8.42
C LEU A 91 -10.05 12.63 8.82
N LEU A 92 -9.69 13.45 7.84
CA LEU A 92 -9.01 14.72 8.08
C LEU A 92 -9.93 15.72 8.79
N ASP A 93 -9.41 16.49 9.73
CA ASP A 93 -10.16 17.52 10.46
C ASP A 93 -10.77 18.56 9.52
N ASP A 94 -10.00 19.05 8.55
CA ASP A 94 -10.47 20.06 7.60
C ASP A 94 -11.53 19.50 6.64
N ALA A 95 -11.36 18.25 6.20
CA ALA A 95 -12.37 17.54 5.42
C ALA A 95 -13.68 17.39 6.23
N PHE A 96 -13.56 17.01 7.48
CA PHE A 96 -14.70 16.81 8.37
C PHE A 96 -15.45 18.11 8.68
N ARG A 97 -14.76 19.25 8.73
CA ARG A 97 -15.43 20.58 8.84
C ARG A 97 -16.31 20.89 7.63
N GLN A 98 -15.95 20.42 6.43
CA GLN A 98 -16.75 20.60 5.23
C GLN A 98 -17.92 19.62 5.15
N THR A 99 -17.68 18.34 5.48
CA THR A 99 -18.65 17.26 5.24
C THR A 99 -19.55 16.95 6.42
N GLY A 100 -19.08 17.23 7.65
CA GLY A 100 -19.66 16.71 8.89
C GLY A 100 -19.49 15.19 9.02
N PRO A 101 -20.35 14.53 9.78
CA PRO A 101 -20.35 13.07 9.90
C PRO A 101 -20.51 12.39 8.54
N VAL A 102 -19.69 11.34 8.32
CA VAL A 102 -19.64 10.56 7.09
C VAL A 102 -20.00 9.09 7.34
N GLU A 103 -20.54 8.42 6.32
CA GLU A 103 -20.76 6.98 6.32
C GLU A 103 -19.78 6.29 5.37
N LEU A 104 -19.04 5.29 5.87
CA LEU A 104 -18.22 4.43 5.05
C LEU A 104 -18.91 3.08 4.85
N THR A 105 -18.92 2.62 3.59
CA THR A 105 -19.43 1.32 3.19
C THR A 105 -18.25 0.41 2.84
N PHE A 106 -18.06 -0.66 3.61
CA PHE A 106 -17.00 -1.65 3.38
C PHE A 106 -17.55 -2.82 2.58
N GLN A 107 -16.86 -3.20 1.51
CA GLN A 107 -17.30 -4.26 0.60
C GLN A 107 -16.16 -5.24 0.32
N VAL A 108 -16.54 -6.51 0.17
CA VAL A 108 -15.64 -7.59 -0.26
C VAL A 108 -16.31 -8.32 -1.43
N ASN A 109 -15.62 -8.42 -2.56
CA ASN A 109 -16.13 -9.02 -3.80
C ASN A 109 -17.53 -8.52 -4.19
N GLY A 110 -17.74 -7.19 -4.07
CA GLY A 110 -19.00 -6.52 -4.39
C GLY A 110 -20.13 -6.69 -3.36
N LYS A 111 -19.92 -7.47 -2.30
CA LYS A 111 -20.89 -7.65 -1.22
C LYS A 111 -20.62 -6.69 -0.08
N ILE A 112 -21.66 -6.03 0.43
CA ILE A 112 -21.53 -5.07 1.55
C ILE A 112 -21.30 -5.86 2.83
N LEU A 113 -20.10 -5.69 3.42
CA LEU A 113 -19.74 -6.28 4.71
C LEU A 113 -20.30 -5.47 5.86
N ASP A 114 -20.23 -4.12 5.76
CA ASP A 114 -20.77 -3.21 6.75
C ASP A 114 -20.93 -1.79 6.23
N LYS A 115 -21.74 -0.99 6.96
CA LYS A 115 -21.85 0.45 6.84
C LYS A 115 -21.66 1.08 8.20
N VAL A 116 -20.69 1.96 8.32
CA VAL A 116 -20.33 2.56 9.60
C VAL A 116 -20.33 4.08 9.50
N ARG A 117 -21.11 4.72 10.37
CA ARG A 117 -21.15 6.18 10.49
C ARG A 117 -20.07 6.65 11.48
N TYR A 118 -19.23 7.54 11.03
CA TYR A 118 -18.19 8.18 11.83
C TYR A 118 -18.60 9.61 12.17
N ALA A 119 -18.76 9.89 13.46
CA ALA A 119 -19.21 11.18 13.96
C ALA A 119 -18.07 12.13 14.35
N THR A 120 -16.83 11.67 14.29
CA THR A 120 -15.63 12.45 14.64
C THR A 120 -14.50 12.20 13.66
N PRO A 121 -13.64 13.21 13.37
CA PRO A 121 -12.45 13.05 12.56
C PRO A 121 -11.36 12.22 13.27
N GLY A 122 -10.18 12.14 12.66
CA GLY A 122 -8.99 11.48 13.20
C GLY A 122 -8.79 10.06 12.69
N ARG A 123 -7.80 9.38 13.25
CA ARG A 123 -7.44 8.00 12.89
C ARG A 123 -8.54 7.02 13.30
N LYS A 124 -8.84 6.09 12.40
CA LYS A 124 -9.86 5.05 12.58
C LYS A 124 -9.31 3.70 12.18
N ARG A 125 -9.83 2.67 12.83
CA ARG A 125 -9.63 1.27 12.43
C ARG A 125 -10.99 0.62 12.27
N PHE A 126 -11.18 -0.02 11.14
CA PHE A 126 -12.28 -0.93 10.90
C PHE A 126 -11.75 -2.36 10.91
N GLU A 127 -12.45 -3.24 11.61
CA GLU A 127 -12.14 -4.66 11.66
C GLU A 127 -13.44 -5.44 11.79
N LYS A 128 -13.67 -6.39 10.86
CA LYS A 128 -14.88 -7.22 10.86
C LYS A 128 -14.63 -8.57 10.22
N ASP A 129 -15.24 -9.61 10.81
CA ASP A 129 -15.22 -10.97 10.27
C ASP A 129 -15.90 -11.01 8.90
N ILE A 130 -15.30 -11.77 7.96
CA ILE A 130 -15.81 -11.96 6.62
C ILE A 130 -16.43 -13.35 6.55
N PRO A 131 -17.68 -13.49 6.04
CA PRO A 131 -18.24 -14.82 5.78
C PRO A 131 -17.34 -15.63 4.84
N SER A 132 -17.04 -16.88 5.20
CA SER A 132 -16.08 -17.72 4.45
C SER A 132 -16.43 -17.91 2.97
N ASN A 133 -17.72 -17.92 2.65
CA ASN A 133 -18.22 -18.05 1.27
C ASN A 133 -18.13 -16.74 0.45
N TRP A 134 -17.53 -15.69 0.98
CA TRP A 134 -17.31 -14.42 0.27
C TRP A 134 -15.91 -14.31 -0.29
N LEU A 135 -14.94 -15.01 0.28
CA LEU A 135 -13.55 -15.00 -0.16
C LEU A 135 -13.27 -16.21 -1.08
N ILE A 136 -12.38 -15.98 -2.03
CA ILE A 136 -11.79 -17.03 -2.88
C ILE A 136 -10.37 -17.21 -2.39
N ALA A 137 -10.11 -18.38 -1.76
CA ALA A 137 -8.79 -18.72 -1.27
C ALA A 137 -7.76 -18.81 -2.40
N GLU A 138 -6.53 -18.39 -2.12
CA GLU A 138 -5.38 -18.40 -3.06
C GLU A 138 -5.61 -17.56 -4.33
N LYS A 139 -6.54 -16.59 -4.26
CA LYS A 139 -6.85 -15.66 -5.36
C LYS A 139 -6.99 -14.25 -4.86
N GLU A 140 -6.90 -13.31 -5.79
CA GLU A 140 -7.22 -11.92 -5.54
C GLU A 140 -8.71 -11.75 -5.27
N ASN A 141 -9.00 -10.99 -4.23
CA ASN A 141 -10.34 -10.59 -3.82
C ASN A 141 -10.41 -9.07 -3.82
N THR A 142 -11.52 -8.53 -4.30
CA THR A 142 -11.70 -7.09 -4.37
C THR A 142 -12.19 -6.55 -3.03
N VAL A 143 -11.50 -5.54 -2.51
CA VAL A 143 -11.93 -4.75 -1.35
C VAL A 143 -12.25 -3.33 -1.83
N ALA A 144 -13.46 -2.87 -1.56
CA ALA A 144 -13.87 -1.51 -1.88
C ALA A 144 -14.40 -0.80 -0.62
N ILE A 145 -14.07 0.50 -0.48
CA ILE A 145 -14.46 1.31 0.67
C ILE A 145 -15.13 2.58 0.16
N GLY A 146 -16.45 2.60 0.11
CA GLY A 146 -17.21 3.77 -0.33
C GLY A 146 -17.36 4.81 0.78
N ILE A 147 -17.34 6.10 0.44
CA ILE A 147 -17.69 7.19 1.33
C ILE A 147 -18.86 7.97 0.75
N ASP A 148 -19.83 8.33 1.60
CA ASP A 148 -21.04 9.04 1.20
C ASP A 148 -20.78 10.51 0.82
N LYS A 149 -19.79 11.16 1.43
CA LYS A 149 -19.46 12.56 1.19
C LYS A 149 -17.96 12.74 1.00
N GLN A 150 -17.58 13.52 -0.01
CA GLN A 150 -16.22 13.92 -0.30
C GLN A 150 -16.00 15.39 0.07
N PHE A 151 -14.80 15.72 0.51
CA PHE A 151 -14.36 17.11 0.64
C PHE A 151 -13.73 17.60 -0.67
N THR A 152 -13.72 18.90 -0.87
CA THR A 152 -13.11 19.54 -2.02
C THR A 152 -11.82 20.23 -1.56
N ALA A 153 -10.68 19.85 -2.16
CA ALA A 153 -9.40 20.49 -1.93
C ALA A 153 -9.32 21.88 -2.61
N GLU A 154 -8.28 22.64 -2.32
CA GLU A 154 -8.11 24.00 -2.88
C GLU A 154 -8.03 24.05 -4.41
N ASP A 155 -7.51 22.97 -5.03
CA ASP A 155 -7.44 22.79 -6.49
C ASP A 155 -8.77 22.35 -7.13
N GLY A 156 -9.84 22.19 -6.35
CA GLY A 156 -11.15 21.73 -6.79
C GLY A 156 -11.28 20.20 -6.87
N THR A 157 -10.23 19.45 -6.56
CA THR A 157 -10.26 17.98 -6.57
C THR A 157 -11.06 17.45 -5.38
N LYS A 158 -11.89 16.44 -5.64
CA LYS A 158 -12.68 15.78 -4.59
C LYS A 158 -11.97 14.55 -4.03
N TYR A 159 -11.83 14.52 -2.71
CA TYR A 159 -11.22 13.41 -1.98
C TYR A 159 -12.15 12.88 -0.89
N GLY A 160 -11.95 11.62 -0.52
CA GLY A 160 -12.69 10.96 0.55
C GLY A 160 -11.97 11.02 1.89
N PHE A 161 -10.95 10.21 2.03
CA PHE A 161 -10.19 10.03 3.27
C PHE A 161 -8.74 9.61 2.96
N ILE A 162 -7.90 9.59 3.98
CA ILE A 162 -6.56 9.02 3.91
C ILE A 162 -6.63 7.53 4.20
N LEU A 163 -6.07 6.70 3.32
CA LEU A 163 -5.93 5.25 3.52
C LEU A 163 -4.47 4.92 3.82
N SER A 164 -4.23 4.22 4.93
CA SER A 164 -2.89 3.79 5.33
C SER A 164 -2.69 2.29 5.10
N ARG A 165 -3.66 1.47 5.45
CA ARG A 165 -3.59 0.01 5.27
C ARG A 165 -4.96 -0.58 5.00
N ALA A 166 -5.02 -1.62 4.17
CA ALA A 166 -6.22 -2.42 3.99
C ALA A 166 -5.84 -3.87 3.64
N GLY A 167 -6.58 -4.85 4.17
CA GLY A 167 -6.30 -6.24 3.85
C GLY A 167 -7.00 -7.25 4.73
N PHE A 168 -6.59 -8.49 4.56
CA PHE A 168 -7.16 -9.63 5.28
C PHE A 168 -6.21 -10.09 6.38
N LYS A 169 -6.77 -10.42 7.55
CA LYS A 169 -6.04 -11.04 8.65
C LYS A 169 -6.88 -12.19 9.27
N ARG A 170 -6.25 -13.08 9.96
CA ARG A 170 -6.90 -14.06 10.84
C ARG A 170 -7.18 -13.48 12.21
#